data_033db358c04f6058a8564e4a8fa9976d
#
_entry.id   033db358c04f6058a8564e4a8fa9976d
#
_cell.length_a   1.000
_cell.length_b   1.000
_cell.length_c   1.000
_cell.angle_alpha   90.00
_cell.angle_beta   90.00
_cell.angle_gamma   90.00
#
_symmetry.space_group_name_H-M   'P 1'
#
loop_
_entity.id
_entity.type
_entity.pdbx_description
1 polymer ?
#
loop_
_entity_poly.entity_id
_entity_poly.type
_entity_poly.pdbx_seq_one_letter_code
_entity_poly.pdbx_strand_id
1 'polypeptide(L)'
;MTVRELYEQIKIDELYFLATGGGVTFGGGEPLLYAPFLKEFRKLCGEKWHLCAETSLSVPWENVKTAAACIDVFYIDCKDTDPHIYHRYTGKDNHLMLDNLQKLLELVGPERIVLRLPLIPEFNTEDDRQRSKALLSQMGAVHFDLFTYRTDIKKKL
;
A
#
# COMPACT_ATOMS: atom_id res chain seq x y z
N MET A 1 21.08 -6.64 1.73
CA MET A 1 20.42 -7.46 2.80
C MET A 1 19.67 -8.58 2.13
N THR A 2 19.90 -9.81 2.54
CA THR A 2 19.17 -11.00 2.08
C THR A 2 17.87 -11.18 2.86
N VAL A 3 16.95 -11.99 2.34
CA VAL A 3 15.68 -12.32 3.02
C VAL A 3 15.94 -12.93 4.39
N ARG A 4 16.93 -13.83 4.50
CA ARG A 4 17.30 -14.49 5.75
C ARG A 4 17.88 -13.51 6.77
N GLU A 5 18.75 -12.60 6.36
CA GLU A 5 19.28 -11.57 7.24
C GLU A 5 18.19 -10.68 7.82
N LEU A 6 17.22 -10.26 6.98
CA LEU A 6 16.07 -9.48 7.44
C LEU A 6 15.21 -10.28 8.43
N TYR A 7 14.91 -11.54 8.11
CA TYR A 7 14.12 -12.41 9.00
C TYR A 7 14.77 -12.58 10.37
N GLU A 8 16.08 -12.88 10.41
CA GLU A 8 16.78 -13.08 11.70
C GLU A 8 16.84 -11.79 12.54
N GLN A 9 16.91 -10.62 11.90
CA GLN A 9 16.85 -9.33 12.61
C GLN A 9 15.48 -9.06 13.23
N ILE A 10 14.40 -9.38 12.51
CA ILE A 10 13.03 -9.10 12.96
C ILE A 10 12.51 -10.17 13.90
N LYS A 11 13.03 -11.40 13.82
CA LYS A 11 12.59 -12.56 14.62
C LYS A 11 12.69 -12.32 16.13
N ILE A 12 13.49 -11.38 16.57
CA ILE A 12 13.59 -11.00 17.99
C ILE A 12 12.23 -10.55 18.55
N ASP A 13 11.35 -9.98 17.68
CA ASP A 13 10.03 -9.49 18.04
C ASP A 13 8.91 -10.54 17.85
N GLU A 14 9.24 -11.79 17.49
CA GLU A 14 8.26 -12.83 17.15
C GLU A 14 7.24 -13.06 18.27
N LEU A 15 7.67 -13.11 19.53
CA LEU A 15 6.75 -13.29 20.64
C LEU A 15 5.72 -12.16 20.75
N TYR A 16 6.15 -10.92 20.43
CA TYR A 16 5.25 -9.78 20.39
C TYR A 16 4.24 -9.90 19.23
N PHE A 17 4.70 -10.29 18.05
CA PHE A 17 3.82 -10.50 16.89
C PHE A 17 2.78 -11.59 17.19
N LEU A 18 3.19 -12.71 17.76
CA LEU A 18 2.29 -13.80 18.12
C LEU A 18 1.27 -13.39 19.20
N ALA A 19 1.67 -12.58 20.17
CA ALA A 19 0.80 -12.12 21.24
C ALA A 19 -0.23 -11.08 20.79
N THR A 20 0.10 -10.26 19.76
CA THR A 20 -0.73 -9.14 19.31
C THR A 20 -1.45 -9.38 17.99
N GLY A 21 -1.15 -10.48 17.28
CA GLY A 21 -1.55 -10.67 15.89
C GLY A 21 -0.85 -9.70 14.93
N GLY A 22 0.30 -9.15 15.34
CA GLY A 22 1.09 -8.21 14.57
C GLY A 22 2.05 -8.88 13.58
N GLY A 23 2.98 -8.08 13.05
CA GLY A 23 3.95 -8.54 12.09
C GLY A 23 4.74 -7.43 11.42
N VAL A 24 4.90 -7.50 10.10
CA VAL A 24 5.80 -6.63 9.34
C VAL A 24 5.05 -5.86 8.27
N THR A 25 5.29 -4.55 8.21
CA THR A 25 4.85 -3.71 7.09
C THR A 25 6.04 -3.38 6.19
N PHE A 26 5.94 -3.77 4.93
CA PHE A 26 6.91 -3.40 3.90
C PHE A 26 6.50 -2.07 3.27
N GLY A 27 7.39 -1.08 3.38
CA GLY A 27 7.19 0.27 2.88
C GLY A 27 8.51 0.91 2.44
N GLY A 28 8.53 2.22 2.34
CA GLY A 28 9.69 3.00 1.93
C GLY A 28 9.59 3.41 0.46
N GLY A 29 10.31 2.78 -0.46
CA GLY A 29 10.12 2.99 -1.90
C GLY A 29 8.85 2.30 -2.40
N GLU A 30 8.98 1.47 -3.45
CA GLU A 30 7.86 0.63 -3.91
C GLU A 30 8.19 -0.85 -3.63
N PRO A 31 7.63 -1.42 -2.54
CA PRO A 31 8.00 -2.77 -2.13
C PRO A 31 7.59 -3.85 -3.13
N LEU A 32 6.54 -3.63 -3.92
CA LEU A 32 6.08 -4.62 -4.89
C LEU A 32 7.05 -4.81 -6.06
N LEU A 33 8.00 -3.90 -6.28
CA LEU A 33 9.12 -4.15 -7.21
C LEU A 33 9.98 -5.33 -6.76
N TYR A 34 9.93 -5.67 -5.49
CA TYR A 34 10.65 -6.78 -4.86
C TYR A 34 9.71 -7.93 -4.46
N ALA A 35 8.61 -8.14 -5.17
CA ALA A 35 7.61 -9.15 -4.84
C ALA A 35 8.18 -10.58 -4.65
N PRO A 36 9.20 -11.05 -5.40
CA PRO A 36 9.88 -12.31 -5.10
C PRO A 36 10.53 -12.35 -3.71
N PHE A 37 11.12 -11.24 -3.26
CA PHE A 37 11.68 -11.12 -1.90
C PHE A 37 10.58 -11.26 -0.83
N LEU A 38 9.43 -10.59 -1.01
CA LEU A 38 8.29 -10.68 -0.11
C LEU A 38 7.77 -12.12 0.00
N LYS A 39 7.69 -12.81 -1.14
CA LYS A 39 7.28 -14.22 -1.20
C LYS A 39 8.25 -15.15 -0.44
N GLU A 40 9.55 -14.95 -0.61
CA GLU A 40 10.55 -15.72 0.13
C GLU A 40 10.53 -15.39 1.63
N PHE A 41 10.27 -14.13 2.01
CA PHE A 41 10.12 -13.73 3.40
C PHE A 41 8.92 -14.45 4.05
N ARG A 42 7.77 -14.52 3.37
CA ARG A 42 6.60 -15.28 3.84
C ARG A 42 6.92 -16.74 4.12
N LYS A 43 7.75 -17.38 3.27
CA LYS A 43 8.17 -18.78 3.52
C LYS A 43 8.96 -18.94 4.80
N LEU A 44 9.73 -17.93 5.22
CA LEU A 44 10.54 -17.99 6.45
C LEU A 44 9.68 -17.73 7.68
N CYS A 45 8.79 -16.72 7.68
CA CYS A 45 7.97 -16.36 8.83
C CYS A 45 6.67 -17.19 8.96
N GLY A 46 6.25 -17.87 7.89
CA GLY A 46 5.01 -18.65 7.87
C GLY A 46 3.74 -17.77 7.95
N GLU A 47 2.61 -18.37 8.28
CA GLU A 47 1.31 -17.69 8.34
C GLU A 47 1.03 -16.98 9.68
N LYS A 48 1.93 -17.11 10.65
CA LYS A 48 1.72 -16.56 12.00
C LYS A 48 2.01 -15.07 12.09
N TRP A 49 2.86 -14.55 11.22
CA TRP A 49 3.16 -13.13 11.16
C TRP A 49 2.26 -12.43 10.16
N HIS A 50 1.66 -11.33 10.57
CA HIS A 50 0.84 -10.52 9.68
C HIS A 50 1.76 -9.68 8.77
N LEU A 51 1.64 -9.83 7.44
CA LEU A 51 2.45 -9.10 6.48
C LEU A 51 1.61 -8.06 5.75
N CYS A 52 2.02 -6.80 5.85
CA CYS A 52 1.40 -5.68 5.14
C CYS A 52 2.35 -5.10 4.10
N ALA A 53 1.81 -4.46 3.07
CA ALA A 53 2.58 -3.68 2.11
C ALA A 53 1.95 -2.30 1.90
N GLU A 54 2.78 -1.25 1.97
CA GLU A 54 2.42 0.11 1.55
C GLU A 54 2.88 0.32 0.11
N THR A 55 1.96 0.52 -0.83
CA THR A 55 2.26 0.54 -2.26
C THR A 55 1.44 1.60 -3.00
N SER A 56 2.01 2.10 -4.09
CA SER A 56 1.28 2.92 -5.07
C SER A 56 0.53 2.09 -6.11
N LEU A 57 0.72 0.78 -6.16
CA LEU A 57 0.29 -0.13 -7.23
C LEU A 57 0.78 0.24 -8.65
N SER A 58 1.65 1.23 -8.80
CA SER A 58 2.19 1.66 -10.10
C SER A 58 3.37 0.78 -10.53
N VAL A 59 3.14 -0.53 -10.55
CA VAL A 59 4.13 -1.58 -10.89
C VAL A 59 3.52 -2.58 -11.88
N PRO A 60 4.32 -3.42 -12.56
CA PRO A 60 3.78 -4.49 -13.41
C PRO A 60 2.82 -5.41 -12.66
N TRP A 61 1.72 -5.81 -13.29
CA TRP A 61 0.69 -6.68 -12.69
C TRP A 61 1.25 -7.98 -12.08
N GLU A 62 2.24 -8.59 -12.71
CA GLU A 62 2.86 -9.83 -12.20
C GLU A 62 3.51 -9.64 -10.82
N ASN A 63 4.01 -8.44 -10.53
CA ASN A 63 4.52 -8.10 -9.20
C ASN A 63 3.38 -8.03 -8.17
N VAL A 64 2.27 -7.36 -8.53
CA VAL A 64 1.06 -7.28 -7.68
C VAL A 64 0.52 -8.67 -7.40
N LYS A 65 0.36 -9.50 -8.43
CA LYS A 65 -0.12 -10.87 -8.34
C LYS A 65 0.78 -11.75 -7.45
N THR A 66 2.09 -11.60 -7.59
CA THR A 66 3.05 -12.33 -6.74
C THR A 66 2.93 -11.91 -5.28
N ALA A 67 2.81 -10.59 -5.01
CA ALA A 67 2.61 -10.07 -3.66
C ALA A 67 1.26 -10.49 -3.06
N ALA A 68 0.19 -10.56 -3.86
CA ALA A 68 -1.13 -10.98 -3.44
C ALA A 68 -1.16 -12.38 -2.80
N ALA A 69 -0.21 -13.24 -3.19
CA ALA A 69 -0.07 -14.59 -2.65
C ALA A 69 0.65 -14.64 -1.27
N CYS A 70 1.20 -13.52 -0.78
CA CYS A 70 2.02 -13.53 0.44
C CYS A 70 1.79 -12.33 1.38
N ILE A 71 1.08 -11.30 0.95
CA ILE A 71 0.75 -10.11 1.76
C ILE A 71 -0.69 -10.25 2.27
N ASP A 72 -0.92 -10.00 3.55
CA ASP A 72 -2.24 -10.12 4.18
C ASP A 72 -3.08 -8.87 3.95
N VAL A 73 -2.49 -7.68 4.07
CA VAL A 73 -3.17 -6.39 3.86
C VAL A 73 -2.33 -5.45 3.01
N PHE A 74 -2.97 -4.83 2.02
CA PHE A 74 -2.40 -3.79 1.18
C PHE A 74 -2.88 -2.41 1.62
N TYR A 75 -1.97 -1.54 2.01
CA TYR A 75 -2.21 -0.11 2.16
C TYR A 75 -1.85 0.59 0.85
N ILE A 76 -2.85 1.04 0.12
CA ILE A 76 -2.66 1.58 -1.23
C ILE A 76 -2.74 3.11 -1.19
N ASP A 77 -1.64 3.75 -1.51
CA ASP A 77 -1.54 5.21 -1.60
C ASP A 77 -2.18 5.73 -2.89
N CYS A 78 -3.48 6.00 -2.87
CA CYS A 78 -4.17 6.67 -3.96
C CYS A 78 -4.10 8.19 -3.76
N LYS A 79 -3.22 8.86 -4.49
CA LYS A 79 -2.99 10.31 -4.35
C LYS A 79 -4.22 11.12 -4.79
N ASP A 80 -4.83 10.75 -5.91
CA ASP A 80 -6.12 11.21 -6.40
C ASP A 80 -6.59 10.30 -7.54
N THR A 81 -7.90 10.23 -7.79
CA THR A 81 -8.43 9.52 -8.96
C THR A 81 -8.57 10.42 -10.19
N ASP A 82 -8.60 11.74 -10.00
CA ASP A 82 -8.54 12.68 -11.12
C ASP A 82 -7.16 12.62 -11.78
N PRO A 83 -7.07 12.32 -13.10
CA PRO A 83 -5.80 12.14 -13.78
C PRO A 83 -4.96 13.41 -13.84
N HIS A 84 -5.57 14.60 -13.86
CA HIS A 84 -4.84 15.87 -13.87
C HIS A 84 -4.23 16.18 -12.51
N ILE A 85 -4.97 15.96 -11.42
CA ILE A 85 -4.48 16.14 -10.06
C ILE A 85 -3.36 15.13 -9.79
N TYR A 86 -3.58 13.86 -10.14
CA TYR A 86 -2.58 12.80 -9.97
C TYR A 86 -1.30 13.10 -10.74
N HIS A 87 -1.42 13.49 -12.02
CA HIS A 87 -0.27 13.83 -12.85
C HIS A 87 0.50 15.04 -12.31
N ARG A 88 -0.21 16.09 -11.88
CA ARG A 88 0.41 17.30 -11.32
C ARG A 88 1.22 17.00 -10.06
N TYR A 89 0.78 16.04 -9.23
CA TYR A 89 1.47 15.67 -8.00
C TYR A 89 2.59 14.66 -8.22
N THR A 90 2.34 13.61 -9.03
CA THR A 90 3.26 12.46 -9.18
C THR A 90 4.16 12.53 -10.41
N GLY A 91 3.81 13.34 -11.40
CA GLY A 91 4.44 13.37 -12.73
C GLY A 91 4.06 12.16 -13.61
N LYS A 92 3.12 11.32 -13.19
CA LYS A 92 2.69 10.09 -13.89
C LYS A 92 1.18 10.10 -14.11
N ASP A 93 0.69 9.21 -14.99
CA ASP A 93 -0.73 8.92 -15.08
C ASP A 93 -1.17 7.90 -14.00
N ASN A 94 -2.46 7.82 -13.72
CA ASN A 94 -3.03 6.93 -12.70
C ASN A 94 -3.66 5.65 -13.28
N HIS A 95 -3.61 5.44 -14.59
CA HIS A 95 -4.29 4.31 -15.25
C HIS A 95 -3.77 2.97 -14.74
N LEU A 96 -2.45 2.80 -14.66
CA LEU A 96 -1.85 1.54 -14.19
C LEU A 96 -2.25 1.24 -12.74
N MET A 97 -2.28 2.25 -11.87
CA MET A 97 -2.70 2.09 -10.48
C MET A 97 -4.16 1.66 -10.38
N LEU A 98 -5.07 2.31 -11.12
CA LEU A 98 -6.50 2.00 -11.09
C LEU A 98 -6.80 0.62 -11.71
N ASP A 99 -6.15 0.26 -12.82
CA ASP A 99 -6.28 -1.06 -13.44
C ASP A 99 -5.77 -2.18 -12.50
N ASN A 100 -4.62 -1.98 -11.88
CA ASN A 100 -4.11 -2.92 -10.88
C ASN A 100 -5.00 -3.01 -9.64
N LEU A 101 -5.56 -1.90 -9.18
CA LEU A 101 -6.50 -1.89 -8.05
C LEU A 101 -7.76 -2.71 -8.35
N GLN A 102 -8.37 -2.52 -9.53
CA GLN A 102 -9.55 -3.28 -9.93
C GLN A 102 -9.25 -4.78 -9.91
N LYS A 103 -8.16 -5.18 -10.55
CA LYS A 103 -7.73 -6.60 -10.59
C LYS A 103 -7.39 -7.15 -9.20
N LEU A 104 -6.78 -6.34 -8.34
CA LEU A 104 -6.42 -6.77 -6.99
C LEU A 104 -7.67 -6.95 -6.11
N LEU A 105 -8.66 -6.03 -6.20
CA LEU A 105 -9.95 -6.17 -5.52
C LEU A 105 -10.66 -7.48 -5.90
N GLU A 106 -10.64 -7.84 -7.18
CA GLU A 106 -11.21 -9.10 -7.68
C GLU A 106 -10.43 -10.33 -7.18
N LEU A 107 -9.11 -10.22 -7.07
CA LEU A 107 -8.22 -11.33 -6.72
C LEU A 107 -8.24 -11.65 -5.22
N VAL A 108 -8.18 -10.63 -4.35
CA VAL A 108 -8.00 -10.82 -2.90
C VAL A 108 -9.22 -10.43 -2.06
N GLY A 109 -10.19 -9.76 -2.66
CA GLY A 109 -11.35 -9.20 -1.96
C GLY A 109 -11.06 -7.86 -1.29
N PRO A 110 -12.11 -7.06 -1.02
CA PRO A 110 -11.96 -5.70 -0.49
C PRO A 110 -11.45 -5.64 0.96
N GLU A 111 -11.64 -6.71 1.74
CA GLU A 111 -11.25 -6.77 3.16
C GLU A 111 -9.72 -6.71 3.38
N ARG A 112 -8.95 -7.07 2.34
CA ARG A 112 -7.48 -7.05 2.38
C ARG A 112 -6.88 -5.75 1.84
N ILE A 113 -7.70 -4.73 1.55
CA ILE A 113 -7.28 -3.50 0.89
C ILE A 113 -7.74 -2.30 1.71
N VAL A 114 -6.79 -1.45 2.09
CA VAL A 114 -7.04 -0.14 2.72
C VAL A 114 -6.55 0.94 1.76
N LEU A 115 -7.47 1.76 1.27
CA LEU A 115 -7.15 2.88 0.39
C LEU A 115 -6.83 4.13 1.20
N ARG A 116 -5.62 4.61 1.06
CA ARG A 116 -5.12 5.82 1.72
C ARG A 116 -5.32 7.02 0.82
N LEU A 117 -6.20 7.93 1.25
CA LEU A 117 -6.59 9.13 0.48
C LEU A 117 -6.11 10.39 1.21
N PRO A 118 -4.94 10.93 0.84
CA PRO A 118 -4.44 12.14 1.45
C PRO A 118 -5.16 13.39 0.95
N LEU A 119 -5.35 14.35 1.86
CA LEU A 119 -5.51 15.74 1.47
C LEU A 119 -4.11 16.33 1.28
N ILE A 120 -3.78 16.73 0.06
CA ILE A 120 -2.46 17.22 -0.32
C ILE A 120 -2.56 18.73 -0.56
N PRO A 121 -2.08 19.59 0.36
CA PRO A 121 -2.15 21.03 0.21
C PRO A 121 -1.63 21.47 -1.18
N GLU A 122 -2.31 22.41 -1.80
CA GLU A 122 -2.02 22.97 -3.15
C GLU A 122 -2.30 22.02 -4.32
N PHE A 123 -2.59 20.74 -4.10
CA PHE A 123 -2.83 19.76 -5.17
C PHE A 123 -4.29 19.32 -5.26
N ASN A 124 -4.92 18.94 -4.16
CA ASN A 124 -6.31 18.54 -4.15
C ASN A 124 -7.10 19.21 -3.00
N THR A 125 -8.41 19.17 -3.11
CA THR A 125 -9.37 19.69 -2.14
C THR A 125 -10.11 18.55 -1.43
N GLU A 126 -10.87 18.88 -0.40
CA GLU A 126 -11.76 17.91 0.25
C GLU A 126 -12.80 17.34 -0.74
N ASP A 127 -13.33 18.17 -1.64
CA ASP A 127 -14.28 17.72 -2.67
C ASP A 127 -13.64 16.74 -3.64
N ASP A 128 -12.37 16.95 -4.04
CA ASP A 128 -11.61 16.02 -4.87
C ASP A 128 -11.44 14.68 -4.16
N ARG A 129 -11.05 14.71 -2.87
CA ARG A 129 -10.91 13.52 -2.06
C ARG A 129 -12.23 12.74 -1.91
N GLN A 130 -13.36 13.44 -1.73
CA GLN A 130 -14.67 12.80 -1.66
C GLN A 130 -15.09 12.19 -3.01
N ARG A 131 -14.79 12.85 -4.13
CA ARG A 131 -14.99 12.26 -5.47
C ARG A 131 -14.16 10.99 -5.65
N SER A 132 -12.88 11.03 -5.26
CA SER A 132 -12.00 9.86 -5.30
C SER A 132 -12.56 8.72 -4.46
N LYS A 133 -13.00 9.00 -3.23
CA LYS A 133 -13.61 8.00 -2.36
C LYS A 133 -14.86 7.39 -2.98
N ALA A 134 -15.74 8.21 -3.56
CA ALA A 134 -16.97 7.73 -4.21
C ALA A 134 -16.66 6.79 -5.39
N LEU A 135 -15.72 7.18 -6.27
CA LEU A 135 -15.29 6.34 -7.39
C LEU A 135 -14.72 5.00 -6.91
N LEU A 136 -13.82 5.04 -5.94
CA LEU A 136 -13.18 3.84 -5.41
C LEU A 136 -14.16 2.92 -4.68
N SER A 137 -15.18 3.49 -4.01
CA SER A 137 -16.28 2.71 -3.43
C SER A 137 -17.13 2.02 -4.51
N GLN A 138 -17.36 2.68 -5.66
CA GLN A 138 -18.06 2.07 -6.80
C GLN A 138 -17.24 0.93 -7.43
N MET A 139 -15.89 0.98 -7.35
CA MET A 139 -15.01 -0.12 -7.75
C MET A 139 -15.03 -1.30 -6.77
N GLY A 140 -15.68 -1.15 -5.61
CA GLY A 140 -15.80 -2.20 -4.60
C GLY A 140 -14.92 -2.03 -3.36
N ALA A 141 -14.17 -0.94 -3.22
CA ALA A 141 -13.39 -0.68 -2.02
C ALA A 141 -14.28 -0.35 -0.82
N VAL A 142 -13.92 -0.86 0.37
CA VAL A 142 -14.71 -0.70 1.61
C VAL A 142 -13.93 -0.03 2.74
N HIS A 143 -12.59 -0.13 2.76
CA HIS A 143 -11.78 0.46 3.81
C HIS A 143 -10.96 1.65 3.30
N PHE A 144 -11.07 2.77 4.01
CA PHE A 144 -10.42 4.03 3.66
C PHE A 144 -9.70 4.63 4.86
N ASP A 145 -8.48 5.08 4.65
CA ASP A 145 -7.69 5.90 5.56
C ASP A 145 -7.58 7.32 4.98
N LEU A 146 -8.26 8.27 5.64
CA LEU A 146 -8.31 9.67 5.22
C LEU A 146 -7.41 10.50 6.13
N PHE A 147 -6.40 11.15 5.55
CA PHE A 147 -5.46 11.95 6.31
C PHE A 147 -5.01 13.19 5.52
N THR A 148 -4.30 14.09 6.18
CA THR A 148 -3.75 15.30 5.56
C THR A 148 -2.24 15.27 5.64
N TYR A 149 -1.56 15.54 4.52
CA TYR A 149 -0.12 15.74 4.55
C TYR A 149 0.24 16.99 5.34
N ARG A 150 1.14 16.81 6.31
CA ARG A 150 1.71 17.94 7.05
C ARG A 150 2.89 18.49 6.24
N THR A 151 2.74 19.72 5.76
CA THR A 151 3.82 20.43 5.03
C THR A 151 4.74 21.20 5.96
N ASP A 152 4.42 21.32 7.26
CA ASP A 152 5.18 22.06 8.28
C ASP A 152 6.38 21.26 8.80
N ILE A 153 7.27 20.81 7.94
CA ILE A 153 8.64 20.57 8.34
C ILE A 153 9.32 21.94 8.32
N LYS A 154 9.13 22.75 9.38
CA LYS A 154 10.02 23.88 9.65
C LYS A 154 11.43 23.31 9.62
N LYS A 155 12.21 23.65 8.56
CA LYS A 155 13.66 23.51 8.58
C LYS A 155 14.15 24.22 9.84
N LYS A 156 14.43 23.50 10.91
CA LYS A 156 15.29 23.99 11.97
C LYS A 156 16.68 24.05 11.32
N LEU A 157 17.05 25.25 10.87
CA LEU A 157 18.43 25.64 10.67
C LEU A 157 19.13 25.68 12.04
#